data_e24f3020b5b02ce485508a0ee0636907
#
_entry.id   e24f3020b5b02ce485508a0ee0636907
#
_cell.length_a   1.000
_cell.length_b   1.000
_cell.length_c   1.000
_cell.angle_alpha   90.00
_cell.angle_beta   90.00
_cell.angle_gamma   90.00
#
_symmetry.space_group_name_H-M   'P 1'
#
loop_
_entity.id
_entity.type
_entity.pdbx_description
1 polymer ?
#
loop_
_entity_poly.entity_id
_entity_poly.type
_entity_poly.pdbx_seq_one_letter_code
_entity_poly.pdbx_strand_id
1 'polypeptide(L)'
;MRIGMLSWESLYSIKVGGVAPHVSELSEALARRGHEVHIFTRRGDFESYDKINGVHYQRADVDDHGDIVDQMNRMCDALYHRFGAVQQLFGNFDVVHGHDWHPVLALTRIKSDYHLPFLLTMHSTEWGRNGNTFGYGISEEISHREWQGCYEAAKVIVTTRRMQDELMQIYSLPKDKIPIIPNGIIVGKMRRGVDAGRIKEKYGIHPLAPVVLFCGRMSVQKGPDLLVEAIPNVLRNRPDVCFVFIGEGGMRSECEQKARYLGVADSCRFLGYTSSADKQMLINACDMMCVPSRNEPFGVVVLEAWDACKPVVATDAVSIINNFQDGLLAYIQPESIAWCINRIISNPKEMKHLARAGWTRIESEFSWDHIAESTEKVYEQAIEQSH
;
A
#
# COMPACT_ATOMS: atom_id res chain seq x y z
N MET A 1 -6.18 6.84 24.92
CA MET A 1 -7.44 6.40 24.30
C MET A 1 -7.43 4.89 24.19
N ARG A 2 -8.61 4.25 24.24
CA ARG A 2 -8.81 2.87 23.80
C ARG A 2 -9.40 2.88 22.39
N ILE A 3 -8.67 2.26 21.44
CA ILE A 3 -8.95 2.36 20.01
C ILE A 3 -9.30 0.98 19.48
N GLY A 4 -10.44 0.86 18.77
CA GLY A 4 -10.81 -0.35 18.05
C GLY A 4 -10.49 -0.22 16.56
N MET A 5 -9.52 -0.97 16.05
CA MET A 5 -9.20 -1.07 14.63
C MET A 5 -9.97 -2.22 14.00
N LEU A 6 -10.77 -1.97 12.97
CA LEU A 6 -11.49 -3.02 12.24
C LEU A 6 -10.91 -3.19 10.83
N SER A 7 -10.44 -4.39 10.51
CA SER A 7 -9.84 -4.68 9.21
C SER A 7 -10.08 -6.14 8.80
N TRP A 8 -10.19 -6.38 7.51
CA TRP A 8 -10.33 -7.72 6.96
C TRP A 8 -9.01 -8.52 6.95
N GLU A 9 -7.87 -7.83 7.11
CA GLU A 9 -6.53 -8.42 7.14
C GLU A 9 -5.61 -7.72 8.14
N SER A 10 -4.59 -8.45 8.63
CA SER A 10 -3.49 -7.91 9.42
C SER A 10 -2.24 -8.77 9.26
N LEU A 11 -1.07 -8.32 9.75
CA LEU A 11 0.17 -9.11 9.71
C LEU A 11 0.10 -10.39 10.54
N TYR A 12 -0.73 -10.40 11.59
CA TYR A 12 -0.90 -11.52 12.51
C TYR A 12 -2.31 -12.13 12.42
N SER A 13 -2.83 -12.21 11.20
CA SER A 13 -4.07 -12.87 10.82
C SER A 13 -4.00 -13.29 9.34
N ILE A 14 -5.11 -13.26 8.62
CA ILE A 14 -5.10 -13.43 7.16
C ILE A 14 -4.42 -12.20 6.54
N LYS A 15 -3.41 -12.44 5.72
CA LYS A 15 -2.66 -11.40 5.00
C LYS A 15 -2.91 -11.53 3.50
N VAL A 16 -3.47 -10.48 2.89
CA VAL A 16 -3.81 -10.44 1.47
C VAL A 16 -2.99 -9.40 0.72
N GLY A 17 -2.84 -8.20 1.28
CA GLY A 17 -2.23 -7.09 0.58
C GLY A 17 -1.53 -6.06 1.46
N GLY A 18 -1.54 -4.82 0.98
CA GLY A 18 -0.87 -3.68 1.63
C GLY A 18 -1.57 -3.13 2.87
N VAL A 19 -2.84 -3.48 3.09
CA VAL A 19 -3.61 -3.04 4.25
C VAL A 19 -3.14 -3.76 5.51
N ALA A 20 -2.74 -5.04 5.42
CA ALA A 20 -2.24 -5.81 6.56
C ALA A 20 -1.05 -5.14 7.29
N PRO A 21 0.05 -4.76 6.62
CA PRO A 21 1.13 -4.01 7.27
C PRO A 21 0.68 -2.64 7.76
N HIS A 22 -0.16 -1.90 7.01
CA HIS A 22 -0.65 -0.60 7.45
C HIS A 22 -1.38 -0.70 8.79
N VAL A 23 -2.37 -1.57 8.92
CA VAL A 23 -3.16 -1.74 10.13
C VAL A 23 -2.30 -2.15 11.31
N SER A 24 -1.42 -3.13 11.12
CA SER A 24 -0.58 -3.65 12.21
C SER A 24 0.48 -2.63 12.64
N GLU A 25 1.22 -2.05 11.71
CA GLU A 25 2.33 -1.14 12.03
C GLU A 25 1.82 0.21 12.57
N LEU A 26 0.68 0.73 12.09
CA LEU A 26 0.01 1.90 12.68
C LEU A 26 -0.46 1.60 14.11
N SER A 27 -1.10 0.45 14.33
CA SER A 27 -1.56 0.04 15.67
C SER A 27 -0.41 -0.09 16.66
N GLU A 28 0.72 -0.66 16.23
CA GLU A 28 1.93 -0.76 17.05
C GLU A 28 2.52 0.64 17.38
N ALA A 29 2.48 1.57 16.41
CA ALA A 29 2.92 2.94 16.64
C ALA A 29 2.02 3.69 17.63
N LEU A 30 0.70 3.55 17.50
CA LEU A 30 -0.26 4.12 18.46
C LEU A 30 -0.09 3.51 19.86
N ALA A 31 0.18 2.19 19.96
CA ALA A 31 0.45 1.53 21.23
C ALA A 31 1.73 2.06 21.90
N ARG A 32 2.81 2.32 21.12
CA ARG A 32 4.03 2.97 21.64
C ARG A 32 3.78 4.39 22.17
N ARG A 33 2.77 5.08 21.66
CA ARG A 33 2.34 6.42 22.12
C ARG A 33 1.44 6.37 23.37
N GLY A 34 1.19 5.17 23.91
CA GLY A 34 0.45 4.96 25.17
C GLY A 34 -1.06 4.72 24.97
N HIS A 35 -1.51 4.45 23.75
CA HIS A 35 -2.90 4.05 23.51
C HIS A 35 -3.08 2.54 23.72
N GLU A 36 -4.27 2.15 24.17
CA GLU A 36 -4.69 0.75 24.18
C GLU A 36 -5.38 0.44 22.86
N VAL A 37 -4.74 -0.38 22.03
CA VAL A 37 -5.21 -0.67 20.67
C VAL A 37 -5.64 -2.12 20.54
N HIS A 38 -6.87 -2.33 20.05
CA HIS A 38 -7.44 -3.64 19.74
C HIS A 38 -7.70 -3.74 18.24
N ILE A 39 -7.10 -4.72 17.56
CA ILE A 39 -7.38 -5.04 16.16
C ILE A 39 -8.43 -6.14 16.11
N PHE A 40 -9.58 -5.85 15.51
CA PHE A 40 -10.64 -6.79 15.21
C PHE A 40 -10.49 -7.25 13.75
N THR A 41 -10.27 -8.54 13.54
CA THR A 41 -9.96 -9.11 12.22
C THR A 41 -10.36 -10.58 12.11
N ARG A 42 -10.22 -11.14 10.91
CA ARG A 42 -10.44 -12.58 10.67
C ARG A 42 -9.33 -13.41 11.30
N ARG A 43 -9.66 -14.62 11.80
CA ARG A 43 -8.72 -15.43 12.56
C ARG A 43 -7.61 -16.05 11.70
N GLY A 44 -7.95 -16.72 10.60
CA GLY A 44 -7.01 -17.58 9.88
C GLY A 44 -6.51 -18.71 10.78
N ASP A 45 -5.21 -19.00 10.73
CA ASP A 45 -4.55 -20.06 11.51
C ASP A 45 -4.05 -19.60 12.89
N PHE A 46 -4.46 -18.42 13.35
CA PHE A 46 -4.02 -17.86 14.63
C PHE A 46 -5.03 -18.14 15.75
N GLU A 47 -4.60 -17.95 17.00
CA GLU A 47 -5.49 -17.97 18.16
C GLU A 47 -6.52 -16.83 18.10
N SER A 48 -7.66 -17.00 18.76
CA SER A 48 -8.73 -15.99 18.77
C SER A 48 -8.31 -14.68 19.45
N TYR A 49 -7.31 -14.74 20.34
CA TYR A 49 -6.75 -13.59 21.05
C TYR A 49 -5.26 -13.75 21.27
N ASP A 50 -4.51 -12.68 21.00
CA ASP A 50 -3.10 -12.52 21.38
C ASP A 50 -2.83 -11.04 21.70
N LYS A 51 -1.75 -10.80 22.47
CA LYS A 51 -1.16 -9.47 22.58
C LYS A 51 0.24 -9.48 21.96
N ILE A 52 0.40 -8.81 20.84
CA ILE A 52 1.65 -8.78 20.06
C ILE A 52 2.11 -7.33 19.93
N ASN A 53 3.37 -7.02 20.26
CA ASN A 53 3.97 -5.69 20.18
C ASN A 53 3.11 -4.57 20.83
N GLY A 54 2.45 -4.90 21.96
CA GLY A 54 1.58 -3.95 22.68
C GLY A 54 0.15 -3.86 22.18
N VAL A 55 -0.18 -4.47 21.05
CA VAL A 55 -1.50 -4.46 20.40
C VAL A 55 -2.28 -5.75 20.73
N HIS A 56 -3.57 -5.60 21.04
CA HIS A 56 -4.49 -6.69 21.30
C HIS A 56 -5.15 -7.15 20.00
N TYR A 57 -4.88 -8.38 19.56
CA TYR A 57 -5.49 -8.97 18.37
C TYR A 57 -6.75 -9.76 18.78
N GLN A 58 -7.92 -9.28 18.35
CA GLN A 58 -9.23 -9.86 18.58
C GLN A 58 -9.72 -10.49 17.29
N ARG A 59 -9.53 -11.79 17.13
CA ARG A 59 -9.81 -12.50 15.87
C ARG A 59 -11.14 -13.25 15.97
N ALA A 60 -11.91 -13.19 14.89
CA ALA A 60 -13.16 -13.91 14.75
C ALA A 60 -13.06 -14.96 13.63
N ASP A 61 -13.72 -16.08 13.85
CA ASP A 61 -13.94 -17.07 12.80
C ASP A 61 -14.94 -16.53 11.79
N VAL A 62 -14.59 -16.59 10.52
CA VAL A 62 -15.41 -16.11 9.42
C VAL A 62 -15.45 -17.19 8.34
N ASP A 63 -16.67 -17.58 7.96
CA ASP A 63 -16.89 -18.49 6.85
C ASP A 63 -16.61 -17.78 5.52
N ASP A 64 -15.82 -18.39 4.65
CA ASP A 64 -15.34 -17.86 3.37
C ASP A 64 -16.14 -18.31 2.14
N HIS A 65 -17.32 -18.94 2.33
CA HIS A 65 -18.21 -19.33 1.25
C HIS A 65 -18.92 -18.12 0.61
N GLY A 66 -19.33 -18.26 -0.64
CA GLY A 66 -20.02 -17.23 -1.40
C GLY A 66 -19.09 -16.20 -2.01
N ASP A 67 -19.66 -15.12 -2.52
CA ASP A 67 -18.86 -14.01 -3.07
C ASP A 67 -18.21 -13.14 -1.98
N ILE A 68 -17.40 -12.18 -2.40
CA ILE A 68 -16.65 -11.34 -1.46
C ILE A 68 -17.57 -10.49 -0.58
N VAL A 69 -18.71 -10.05 -1.08
CA VAL A 69 -19.67 -9.25 -0.31
C VAL A 69 -20.33 -10.10 0.77
N ASP A 70 -20.74 -11.32 0.44
CA ASP A 70 -21.32 -12.29 1.39
C ASP A 70 -20.31 -12.61 2.51
N GLN A 71 -19.06 -12.86 2.15
CA GLN A 71 -17.98 -13.10 3.12
C GLN A 71 -17.81 -11.90 4.05
N MET A 72 -17.80 -10.67 3.52
CA MET A 72 -17.63 -9.46 4.32
C MET A 72 -18.85 -9.14 5.19
N ASN A 73 -20.05 -9.48 4.77
CA ASN A 73 -21.24 -9.38 5.61
C ASN A 73 -21.11 -10.29 6.85
N ARG A 74 -20.72 -11.56 6.66
CA ARG A 74 -20.48 -12.49 7.79
C ARG A 74 -19.33 -12.04 8.68
N MET A 75 -18.25 -11.50 8.08
CA MET A 75 -17.16 -10.91 8.84
C MET A 75 -17.64 -9.75 9.71
N CYS A 76 -18.45 -8.85 9.17
CA CYS A 76 -19.00 -7.72 9.92
C CYS A 76 -19.83 -8.19 11.12
N ASP A 77 -20.67 -9.21 10.95
CA ASP A 77 -21.45 -9.79 12.04
C ASP A 77 -20.54 -10.38 13.13
N ALA A 78 -19.55 -11.18 12.73
CA ALA A 78 -18.60 -11.79 13.66
C ALA A 78 -17.76 -10.75 14.41
N LEU A 79 -17.26 -9.71 13.72
CA LEU A 79 -16.49 -8.62 14.34
C LEU A 79 -17.34 -7.77 15.27
N TYR A 80 -18.60 -7.48 14.91
CA TYR A 80 -19.54 -6.76 15.78
C TYR A 80 -19.78 -7.51 17.10
N HIS A 81 -20.06 -8.80 17.06
CA HIS A 81 -20.24 -9.62 18.27
C HIS A 81 -18.96 -9.71 19.09
N ARG A 82 -17.82 -9.88 18.42
CA ARG A 82 -16.52 -9.87 19.11
C ARG A 82 -16.24 -8.53 19.78
N PHE A 83 -16.56 -7.40 19.13
CA PHE A 83 -16.41 -6.07 19.69
C PHE A 83 -17.21 -5.93 20.97
N GLY A 84 -18.49 -6.31 20.99
CA GLY A 84 -19.34 -6.27 22.18
C GLY A 84 -18.79 -7.09 23.34
N ALA A 85 -18.32 -8.31 23.08
CA ALA A 85 -17.70 -9.15 24.10
C ALA A 85 -16.41 -8.52 24.67
N VAL A 86 -15.58 -7.93 23.81
CA VAL A 86 -14.33 -7.27 24.21
C VAL A 86 -14.63 -6.02 25.05
N GLN A 87 -15.62 -5.22 24.66
CA GLN A 87 -16.03 -4.04 25.45
C GLN A 87 -16.51 -4.40 26.84
N GLN A 88 -17.21 -5.51 27.02
CA GLN A 88 -17.61 -6.01 28.35
C GLN A 88 -16.38 -6.40 29.20
N LEU A 89 -15.33 -6.94 28.61
CA LEU A 89 -14.12 -7.41 29.31
C LEU A 89 -13.13 -6.29 29.61
N PHE A 90 -12.90 -5.38 28.66
CA PHE A 90 -11.86 -4.36 28.74
C PHE A 90 -12.42 -2.96 29.07
N GLY A 91 -13.73 -2.74 28.96
CA GLY A 91 -14.39 -1.45 29.13
C GLY A 91 -14.59 -0.69 27.81
N ASN A 92 -15.16 0.51 27.90
CA ASN A 92 -15.58 1.29 26.74
C ASN A 92 -14.39 1.71 25.85
N PHE A 93 -14.62 1.69 24.53
CA PHE A 93 -13.73 2.29 23.55
C PHE A 93 -14.03 3.79 23.42
N ASP A 94 -13.02 4.57 23.03
CA ASP A 94 -13.16 6.01 22.75
C ASP A 94 -13.49 6.27 21.27
N VAL A 95 -12.96 5.43 20.39
CA VAL A 95 -13.09 5.57 18.93
C VAL A 95 -12.89 4.21 18.24
N VAL A 96 -13.54 4.04 17.09
CA VAL A 96 -13.27 2.91 16.19
C VAL A 96 -12.78 3.41 14.84
N HIS A 97 -11.89 2.64 14.21
CA HIS A 97 -11.26 2.98 12.94
C HIS A 97 -11.30 1.79 11.98
N GLY A 98 -11.95 1.94 10.87
CA GLY A 98 -12.06 0.92 9.83
C GLY A 98 -11.12 1.18 8.64
N HIS A 99 -10.82 0.12 7.92
CA HIS A 99 -9.96 0.17 6.74
C HIS A 99 -10.67 -0.40 5.52
N ASP A 100 -10.84 0.43 4.49
CA ASP A 100 -11.63 0.18 3.28
C ASP A 100 -13.10 -0.18 3.58
N TRP A 101 -13.83 -0.66 2.60
CA TRP A 101 -15.26 -0.95 2.67
C TRP A 101 -15.61 -2.19 3.50
N HIS A 102 -14.66 -3.10 3.69
CA HIS A 102 -14.88 -4.42 4.27
C HIS A 102 -15.57 -4.41 5.65
N PRO A 103 -15.18 -3.56 6.63
CA PRO A 103 -15.79 -3.56 7.96
C PRO A 103 -16.97 -2.57 8.10
N VAL A 104 -17.44 -1.92 7.03
CA VAL A 104 -18.38 -0.79 7.12
C VAL A 104 -19.67 -1.16 7.86
N LEU A 105 -20.25 -2.34 7.61
CA LEU A 105 -21.48 -2.73 8.32
C LEU A 105 -21.28 -2.94 9.82
N ALA A 106 -20.12 -3.46 10.24
CA ALA A 106 -19.80 -3.57 11.67
C ALA A 106 -19.62 -2.18 12.28
N LEU A 107 -18.92 -1.26 11.60
CA LEU A 107 -18.70 0.11 12.06
C LEU A 107 -20.00 0.89 12.23
N THR A 108 -20.93 0.80 11.27
CA THR A 108 -22.23 1.48 11.35
C THR A 108 -23.09 0.95 12.50
N ARG A 109 -23.07 -0.37 12.74
CA ARG A 109 -23.76 -0.96 13.90
C ARG A 109 -23.12 -0.55 15.23
N ILE A 110 -21.78 -0.56 15.32
CA ILE A 110 -21.06 -0.10 16.52
C ILE A 110 -21.36 1.37 16.80
N LYS A 111 -21.35 2.23 15.78
CA LYS A 111 -21.74 3.64 15.92
C LYS A 111 -23.15 3.80 16.49
N SER A 112 -24.12 3.04 15.94
CA SER A 112 -25.51 3.12 16.37
C SER A 112 -25.71 2.63 17.80
N ASP A 113 -25.18 1.46 18.14
CA ASP A 113 -25.52 0.76 19.37
C ASP A 113 -24.68 1.20 20.58
N TYR A 114 -23.43 1.63 20.33
CA TYR A 114 -22.49 2.07 21.36
C TYR A 114 -22.24 3.59 21.36
N HIS A 115 -22.83 4.33 20.42
CA HIS A 115 -22.68 5.79 20.25
C HIS A 115 -21.22 6.23 20.11
N LEU A 116 -20.40 5.40 19.45
CA LEU A 116 -18.98 5.64 19.23
C LEU A 116 -18.75 6.30 17.87
N PRO A 117 -17.91 7.36 17.80
CA PRO A 117 -17.47 7.87 16.52
C PRO A 117 -16.59 6.84 15.81
N PHE A 118 -16.72 6.73 14.48
CA PHE A 118 -15.78 5.95 13.71
C PHE A 118 -15.11 6.78 12.61
N LEU A 119 -13.86 6.40 12.32
CA LEU A 119 -13.10 6.87 11.19
C LEU A 119 -12.98 5.76 10.16
N LEU A 120 -12.80 6.14 8.90
CA LEU A 120 -12.55 5.19 7.81
C LEU A 120 -11.29 5.62 7.06
N THR A 121 -10.29 4.73 6.94
CA THR A 121 -9.20 4.93 5.97
C THR A 121 -9.54 4.24 4.67
N MET A 122 -9.57 5.02 3.58
CA MET A 122 -9.72 4.51 2.22
C MET A 122 -8.33 4.36 1.58
N HIS A 123 -7.93 3.12 1.34
CA HIS A 123 -6.66 2.79 0.68
C HIS A 123 -6.79 2.75 -0.84
N SER A 124 -7.97 2.46 -1.35
CA SER A 124 -8.34 2.50 -2.76
C SER A 124 -9.86 2.54 -2.89
N THR A 125 -10.35 2.89 -4.07
CA THR A 125 -11.78 2.83 -4.40
C THR A 125 -12.06 1.73 -5.41
N GLU A 126 -13.27 1.19 -5.40
CA GLU A 126 -13.71 0.26 -6.43
C GLU A 126 -13.69 0.92 -7.82
N TRP A 127 -14.10 2.18 -7.90
CA TRP A 127 -14.01 3.00 -9.11
C TRP A 127 -12.58 3.03 -9.68
N GLY A 128 -11.57 3.29 -8.85
CA GLY A 128 -10.17 3.30 -9.26
C GLY A 128 -9.65 1.91 -9.67
N ARG A 129 -10.09 0.83 -9.00
CA ARG A 129 -9.76 -0.56 -9.37
C ARG A 129 -10.36 -0.96 -10.72
N ASN A 130 -11.52 -0.43 -11.07
CA ASN A 130 -12.23 -0.68 -12.33
C ASN A 130 -11.83 0.27 -13.47
N GLY A 131 -10.63 0.87 -13.41
CA GLY A 131 -10.14 1.75 -14.47
C GLY A 131 -10.87 3.08 -14.56
N ASN A 132 -11.26 3.66 -13.43
CA ASN A 132 -11.96 4.92 -13.26
C ASN A 132 -13.39 4.90 -13.83
N THR A 133 -14.08 3.78 -13.61
CA THR A 133 -15.50 3.62 -13.95
C THR A 133 -16.24 2.90 -12.85
N PHE A 134 -17.54 3.19 -12.68
CA PHE A 134 -18.38 2.38 -11.82
C PHE A 134 -18.73 1.07 -12.52
N GLY A 135 -18.57 -0.05 -11.81
CA GLY A 135 -18.95 -1.38 -12.28
C GLY A 135 -20.40 -1.71 -11.93
N TYR A 136 -20.83 -2.90 -12.33
CA TYR A 136 -22.18 -3.46 -12.06
C TYR A 136 -22.09 -4.66 -11.13
N GLY A 137 -23.23 -5.03 -10.53
CA GLY A 137 -23.33 -6.22 -9.66
C GLY A 137 -22.48 -6.07 -8.40
N ILE A 138 -21.59 -7.01 -8.14
CA ILE A 138 -20.70 -6.99 -6.95
C ILE A 138 -19.92 -5.68 -6.84
N SER A 139 -19.42 -5.16 -7.95
CA SER A 139 -18.68 -3.89 -7.98
C SER A 139 -19.56 -2.68 -7.58
N GLU A 140 -20.81 -2.67 -7.99
CA GLU A 140 -21.79 -1.65 -7.61
C GLU A 140 -22.07 -1.72 -6.10
N GLU A 141 -22.23 -2.93 -5.55
CA GLU A 141 -22.45 -3.12 -4.12
C GLU A 141 -21.22 -2.69 -3.29
N ILE A 142 -20.01 -3.01 -3.73
CA ILE A 142 -18.78 -2.52 -3.10
C ILE A 142 -18.73 -1.00 -3.11
N SER A 143 -19.01 -0.37 -4.25
CA SER A 143 -19.06 1.11 -4.37
C SER A 143 -20.10 1.74 -3.44
N HIS A 144 -21.25 1.09 -3.28
CA HIS A 144 -22.28 1.54 -2.34
C HIS A 144 -21.81 1.44 -0.90
N ARG A 145 -21.09 0.37 -0.51
CA ARG A 145 -20.48 0.21 0.82
C ARG A 145 -19.41 1.25 1.09
N GLU A 146 -18.54 1.53 0.11
CA GLU A 146 -17.56 2.61 0.21
C GLU A 146 -18.25 3.95 0.47
N TRP A 147 -19.28 4.29 -0.33
CA TRP A 147 -20.07 5.51 -0.12
C TRP A 147 -20.71 5.54 1.27
N GLN A 148 -21.40 4.48 1.70
CA GLN A 148 -22.03 4.38 3.01
C GLN A 148 -21.02 4.61 4.14
N GLY A 149 -19.88 3.92 4.10
CA GLY A 149 -18.82 4.06 5.09
C GLY A 149 -18.27 5.48 5.15
N CYS A 150 -18.00 6.07 3.98
CA CYS A 150 -17.54 7.45 3.87
C CYS A 150 -18.57 8.47 4.37
N TYR A 151 -19.85 8.24 4.10
CA TYR A 151 -20.94 9.11 4.56
C TYR A 151 -21.09 9.07 6.08
N GLU A 152 -21.13 7.87 6.66
CA GLU A 152 -21.35 7.63 8.09
C GLU A 152 -20.15 7.94 8.99
N ALA A 153 -18.92 7.87 8.47
CA ALA A 153 -17.71 8.16 9.22
C ALA A 153 -17.66 9.62 9.70
N ALA A 154 -17.12 9.86 10.88
CA ALA A 154 -16.82 11.21 11.36
C ALA A 154 -15.72 11.87 10.51
N LYS A 155 -14.67 11.13 10.18
CA LYS A 155 -13.62 11.54 9.23
C LYS A 155 -13.25 10.37 8.32
N VAL A 156 -12.84 10.68 7.06
CA VAL A 156 -12.39 9.73 6.06
C VAL A 156 -10.93 10.02 5.72
N ILE A 157 -10.02 9.23 6.28
CA ILE A 157 -8.59 9.38 6.02
C ILE A 157 -8.27 8.83 4.63
N VAL A 158 -7.49 9.57 3.87
CA VAL A 158 -6.93 9.15 2.58
C VAL A 158 -5.42 9.34 2.58
N THR A 159 -4.73 8.57 1.75
CA THR A 159 -3.27 8.56 1.76
C THR A 159 -2.63 9.62 0.88
N THR A 160 -3.38 10.18 -0.07
CA THR A 160 -2.87 11.17 -1.04
C THR A 160 -3.91 12.24 -1.38
N ARG A 161 -3.43 13.37 -1.89
CA ARG A 161 -4.28 14.43 -2.42
C ARG A 161 -5.16 13.92 -3.57
N ARG A 162 -4.61 13.09 -4.44
CA ARG A 162 -5.35 12.50 -5.55
C ARG A 162 -6.55 11.69 -5.06
N MET A 163 -6.38 10.88 -4.00
CA MET A 163 -7.51 10.15 -3.41
C MET A 163 -8.52 11.08 -2.73
N GLN A 164 -8.09 12.19 -2.11
CA GLN A 164 -9.01 13.20 -1.59
C GLN A 164 -9.88 13.77 -2.70
N ASP A 165 -9.26 14.20 -3.81
CA ASP A 165 -9.97 14.75 -4.95
C ASP A 165 -10.91 13.70 -5.60
N GLU A 166 -10.49 12.43 -5.65
CA GLU A 166 -11.30 11.31 -6.13
C GLU A 166 -12.57 11.12 -5.28
N LEU A 167 -12.44 11.02 -3.95
CA LEU A 167 -13.61 10.86 -3.06
C LEU A 167 -14.56 12.07 -3.09
N MET A 168 -14.01 13.28 -3.20
CA MET A 168 -14.82 14.48 -3.42
C MET A 168 -15.63 14.39 -4.72
N GLN A 169 -15.02 13.89 -5.79
CA GLN A 169 -15.66 13.75 -7.08
C GLN A 169 -16.71 12.64 -7.12
N ILE A 170 -16.37 11.43 -6.68
CA ILE A 170 -17.23 10.25 -6.86
C ILE A 170 -18.30 10.10 -5.79
N TYR A 171 -18.02 10.54 -4.55
CA TYR A 171 -18.94 10.42 -3.41
C TYR A 171 -19.44 11.75 -2.87
N SER A 172 -19.08 12.87 -3.49
CA SER A 172 -19.50 14.22 -3.11
C SER A 172 -19.20 14.56 -1.63
N LEU A 173 -18.10 14.05 -1.10
CA LEU A 173 -17.71 14.30 0.28
C LEU A 173 -17.11 15.71 0.45
N PRO A 174 -17.41 16.42 1.55
CA PRO A 174 -16.79 17.70 1.81
C PRO A 174 -15.30 17.54 2.16
N LYS A 175 -14.47 18.47 1.69
CA LYS A 175 -13.00 18.39 1.81
C LYS A 175 -12.51 18.33 3.26
N ASP A 176 -13.16 19.03 4.18
CA ASP A 176 -12.83 19.08 5.60
C ASP A 176 -13.11 17.76 6.33
N LYS A 177 -13.93 16.89 5.74
CA LYS A 177 -14.17 15.53 6.21
C LYS A 177 -13.02 14.56 5.82
N ILE A 178 -12.16 14.93 4.85
CA ILE A 178 -11.18 14.03 4.25
C ILE A 178 -9.74 14.49 4.56
N PRO A 179 -9.22 14.26 5.78
CA PRO A 179 -7.81 14.51 6.08
C PRO A 179 -6.89 13.59 5.26
N ILE A 180 -5.73 14.12 4.87
CA ILE A 180 -4.70 13.36 4.16
C ILE A 180 -3.66 12.93 5.19
N ILE A 181 -3.51 11.62 5.37
CA ILE A 181 -2.46 11.00 6.19
C ILE A 181 -1.80 9.91 5.35
N PRO A 182 -0.53 10.07 4.97
CA PRO A 182 0.17 9.09 4.14
C PRO A 182 0.31 7.71 4.82
N ASN A 183 0.66 6.69 4.03
CA ASN A 183 1.13 5.44 4.62
C ASN A 183 2.51 5.63 5.23
N GLY A 184 2.76 4.92 6.33
CA GLY A 184 4.05 4.89 6.97
C GLY A 184 4.95 3.74 6.51
N ILE A 185 6.20 3.80 6.96
CA ILE A 185 7.15 2.70 6.86
C ILE A 185 7.96 2.63 8.16
N ILE A 186 8.41 1.42 8.53
CA ILE A 186 9.42 1.25 9.59
C ILE A 186 10.76 1.68 9.03
N VAL A 187 11.29 2.81 9.52
CA VAL A 187 12.55 3.39 9.05
C VAL A 187 13.71 2.40 9.23
N GLY A 188 14.50 2.19 8.18
CA GLY A 188 15.62 1.26 8.16
C GLY A 188 15.24 -0.22 7.93
N LYS A 189 13.95 -0.55 7.86
CA LYS A 189 13.50 -1.93 7.63
C LYS A 189 14.01 -2.51 6.32
N MET A 190 14.01 -1.71 5.26
CA MET A 190 14.46 -2.16 3.94
C MET A 190 15.97 -2.06 3.76
N ARG A 191 16.64 -1.22 4.54
CA ARG A 191 18.08 -0.97 4.39
C ARG A 191 18.91 -2.16 4.90
N ARG A 192 19.70 -2.75 4.01
CA ARG A 192 20.62 -3.84 4.32
C ARG A 192 21.95 -3.65 3.60
N GLY A 193 23.05 -3.89 4.32
CA GLY A 193 24.35 -4.06 3.67
C GLY A 193 24.37 -5.38 2.95
N VAL A 194 24.43 -5.34 1.60
CA VAL A 194 24.46 -6.53 0.75
C VAL A 194 25.60 -6.46 -0.23
N ASP A 195 26.15 -7.62 -0.59
CA ASP A 195 26.98 -7.75 -1.77
C ASP A 195 26.07 -7.82 -3.02
N ALA A 196 25.87 -6.67 -3.65
CA ALA A 196 24.98 -6.55 -4.80
C ALA A 196 25.42 -7.47 -5.96
N GLY A 197 26.73 -7.66 -6.17
CA GLY A 197 27.25 -8.54 -7.21
C GLY A 197 26.81 -9.99 -7.00
N ARG A 198 27.01 -10.53 -5.80
CA ARG A 198 26.58 -11.90 -5.46
C ARG A 198 25.08 -12.10 -5.56
N ILE A 199 24.28 -11.10 -5.20
CA ILE A 199 22.83 -11.19 -5.36
C ILE A 199 22.46 -11.20 -6.85
N LYS A 200 23.03 -10.33 -7.65
CA LYS A 200 22.83 -10.30 -9.11
C LYS A 200 23.18 -11.65 -9.75
N GLU A 201 24.33 -12.24 -9.41
CA GLU A 201 24.77 -13.56 -9.89
C GLU A 201 23.76 -14.68 -9.56
N LYS A 202 23.16 -14.70 -8.36
CA LYS A 202 22.12 -15.66 -7.96
C LYS A 202 20.95 -15.71 -8.96
N TYR A 203 20.67 -14.59 -9.62
CA TYR A 203 19.58 -14.46 -10.60
C TYR A 203 20.08 -14.44 -12.06
N GLY A 204 21.33 -14.86 -12.31
CA GLY A 204 21.91 -14.90 -13.64
C GLY A 204 22.11 -13.52 -14.27
N ILE A 205 22.41 -12.52 -13.44
CA ILE A 205 22.69 -11.14 -13.83
C ILE A 205 24.19 -10.88 -13.61
N HIS A 206 24.84 -10.27 -14.60
CA HIS A 206 26.25 -9.89 -14.46
C HIS A 206 26.44 -8.94 -13.25
N PRO A 207 27.44 -9.16 -12.37
CA PRO A 207 27.61 -8.39 -11.13
C PRO A 207 27.65 -6.87 -11.31
N LEU A 208 28.22 -6.40 -12.42
CA LEU A 208 28.37 -4.99 -12.75
C LEU A 208 27.21 -4.42 -13.59
N ALA A 209 26.28 -5.25 -14.06
CA ALA A 209 25.13 -4.77 -14.83
C ALA A 209 24.24 -3.87 -13.99
N PRO A 210 23.82 -2.70 -14.50
CA PRO A 210 22.79 -1.90 -13.84
C PRO A 210 21.46 -2.66 -13.81
N VAL A 211 20.75 -2.58 -12.70
CA VAL A 211 19.46 -3.27 -12.52
C VAL A 211 18.34 -2.27 -12.27
N VAL A 212 17.33 -2.32 -13.13
CA VAL A 212 16.03 -1.66 -12.95
C VAL A 212 15.06 -2.68 -12.37
N LEU A 213 14.51 -2.40 -11.19
CA LEU A 213 13.61 -3.29 -10.46
C LEU A 213 12.16 -2.82 -10.53
N PHE A 214 11.27 -3.69 -11.00
CA PHE A 214 9.82 -3.60 -10.81
C PHE A 214 9.42 -4.52 -9.66
N CYS A 215 8.57 -4.03 -8.75
CA CYS A 215 8.01 -4.82 -7.67
C CYS A 215 6.53 -4.51 -7.48
N GLY A 216 5.65 -5.47 -7.77
CA GLY A 216 4.21 -5.30 -7.65
C GLY A 216 3.42 -6.39 -8.32
N ARG A 217 2.09 -6.33 -8.18
CA ARG A 217 1.18 -7.21 -8.89
C ARG A 217 1.35 -7.02 -10.40
N MET A 218 1.48 -8.10 -11.15
CA MET A 218 1.53 -8.06 -12.62
C MET A 218 0.13 -7.85 -13.20
N SER A 219 -0.36 -6.61 -13.15
CA SER A 219 -1.71 -6.20 -13.56
C SER A 219 -1.67 -4.92 -14.39
N VAL A 220 -2.73 -4.64 -15.17
CA VAL A 220 -2.87 -3.43 -15.99
C VAL A 220 -2.67 -2.17 -15.14
N GLN A 221 -3.23 -2.15 -13.93
CA GLN A 221 -3.09 -1.04 -12.99
C GLN A 221 -1.62 -0.72 -12.69
N LYS A 222 -0.77 -1.74 -12.49
CA LYS A 222 0.65 -1.57 -12.12
C LYS A 222 1.58 -1.38 -13.32
N GLY A 223 1.10 -1.58 -14.55
CA GLY A 223 1.77 -1.23 -15.79
C GLY A 223 3.10 -1.95 -16.10
N PRO A 224 3.31 -3.23 -15.75
CA PRO A 224 4.57 -3.91 -16.07
C PRO A 224 4.86 -3.97 -17.56
N ASP A 225 3.83 -3.97 -18.40
CA ASP A 225 3.90 -3.92 -19.85
C ASP A 225 4.52 -2.61 -20.37
N LEU A 226 4.22 -1.48 -19.74
CA LEU A 226 4.83 -0.19 -20.08
C LEU A 226 6.35 -0.20 -19.85
N LEU A 227 6.80 -0.85 -18.77
CA LEU A 227 8.23 -1.01 -18.53
C LEU A 227 8.85 -1.94 -19.56
N VAL A 228 8.22 -3.08 -19.89
CA VAL A 228 8.71 -4.00 -20.94
C VAL A 228 8.84 -3.27 -22.30
N GLU A 229 7.86 -2.46 -22.67
CA GLU A 229 7.87 -1.66 -23.90
C GLU A 229 8.95 -0.56 -23.88
N ALA A 230 9.34 -0.07 -22.71
CA ALA A 230 10.43 0.90 -22.55
C ALA A 230 11.84 0.30 -22.77
N ILE A 231 12.02 -1.01 -22.54
CA ILE A 231 13.32 -1.69 -22.55
C ILE A 231 14.12 -1.45 -23.83
N PRO A 232 13.57 -1.61 -25.06
CA PRO A 232 14.35 -1.40 -26.28
C PRO A 232 15.00 -0.01 -26.34
N ASN A 233 14.30 1.01 -25.86
CA ASN A 233 14.79 2.40 -25.85
C ASN A 233 15.89 2.60 -24.79
N VAL A 234 15.87 1.86 -23.68
CA VAL A 234 16.94 1.88 -22.68
C VAL A 234 18.18 1.16 -23.22
N LEU A 235 18.01 -0.03 -23.78
CA LEU A 235 19.11 -0.86 -24.26
C LEU A 235 19.89 -0.27 -25.45
N ARG A 236 19.27 0.62 -26.23
CA ARG A 236 19.99 1.39 -27.27
C ARG A 236 21.13 2.24 -26.70
N ASN A 237 20.96 2.75 -25.47
CA ASN A 237 21.96 3.60 -24.81
C ASN A 237 22.86 2.79 -23.85
N ARG A 238 22.29 1.78 -23.21
CA ARG A 238 22.96 0.96 -22.19
C ARG A 238 22.56 -0.51 -22.38
N PRO A 239 23.25 -1.24 -23.26
CA PRO A 239 22.90 -2.62 -23.62
C PRO A 239 23.13 -3.64 -22.50
N ASP A 240 23.84 -3.23 -21.44
CA ASP A 240 24.16 -4.02 -20.26
C ASP A 240 23.10 -3.95 -19.13
N VAL A 241 22.05 -3.14 -19.28
CA VAL A 241 20.99 -3.01 -18.27
C VAL A 241 20.14 -4.28 -18.18
N CYS A 242 19.88 -4.73 -16.96
CA CYS A 242 18.98 -5.84 -16.70
C CYS A 242 17.71 -5.32 -15.99
N PHE A 243 16.56 -5.88 -16.36
CA PHE A 243 15.24 -5.56 -15.80
C PHE A 243 14.73 -6.76 -15.00
N VAL A 244 14.45 -6.52 -13.71
CA VAL A 244 13.97 -7.56 -12.81
C VAL A 244 12.51 -7.26 -12.43
N PHE A 245 11.64 -8.25 -12.59
CA PHE A 245 10.22 -8.16 -12.27
C PHE A 245 9.90 -9.12 -11.13
N ILE A 246 9.46 -8.53 -9.99
CA ILE A 246 8.99 -9.26 -8.80
C ILE A 246 7.47 -9.12 -8.71
N GLY A 247 6.78 -10.24 -8.63
CA GLY A 247 5.34 -10.33 -8.42
C GLY A 247 4.64 -11.26 -9.39
N GLU A 248 3.40 -11.58 -9.04
CA GLU A 248 2.51 -12.43 -9.83
C GLU A 248 1.30 -11.62 -10.30
N GLY A 249 0.60 -12.15 -11.30
CA GLY A 249 -0.64 -11.57 -11.82
C GLY A 249 -0.91 -11.92 -13.28
N GLY A 250 -2.10 -11.58 -13.74
CA GLY A 250 -2.60 -11.99 -15.07
C GLY A 250 -1.75 -11.50 -16.26
N MET A 251 -0.99 -10.41 -16.11
CA MET A 251 -0.17 -9.87 -17.20
C MET A 251 1.22 -10.50 -17.29
N ARG A 252 1.62 -11.39 -16.37
CA ARG A 252 2.98 -11.96 -16.39
C ARG A 252 3.30 -12.63 -17.73
N SER A 253 2.48 -13.56 -18.16
CA SER A 253 2.68 -14.30 -19.43
C SER A 253 2.72 -13.36 -20.65
N GLU A 254 1.86 -12.34 -20.67
CA GLU A 254 1.85 -11.33 -21.73
C GLU A 254 3.16 -10.52 -21.75
N CYS A 255 3.65 -10.09 -20.59
CA CYS A 255 4.91 -9.36 -20.45
C CYS A 255 6.11 -10.20 -20.92
N GLU A 256 6.15 -11.49 -20.55
CA GLU A 256 7.19 -12.43 -21.02
C GLU A 256 7.15 -12.65 -22.53
N GLN A 257 5.95 -12.78 -23.12
CA GLN A 257 5.77 -12.89 -24.57
C GLN A 257 6.17 -11.59 -25.29
N LYS A 258 5.78 -10.44 -24.75
CA LYS A 258 6.16 -9.13 -25.28
C LYS A 258 7.67 -8.92 -25.24
N ALA A 259 8.36 -9.31 -24.17
CA ALA A 259 9.82 -9.23 -24.09
C ALA A 259 10.50 -10.09 -25.16
N ARG A 260 9.98 -11.29 -25.44
CA ARG A 260 10.46 -12.14 -26.55
C ARG A 260 10.22 -11.48 -27.92
N TYR A 261 9.02 -10.97 -28.15
CA TYR A 261 8.66 -10.30 -29.40
C TYR A 261 9.54 -9.08 -29.69
N LEU A 262 9.87 -8.30 -28.65
CA LEU A 262 10.73 -7.12 -28.76
C LEU A 262 12.23 -7.47 -28.79
N GLY A 263 12.60 -8.74 -28.67
CA GLY A 263 14.00 -9.18 -28.69
C GLY A 263 14.80 -8.78 -27.45
N VAL A 264 14.14 -8.54 -26.30
CA VAL A 264 14.78 -8.08 -25.07
C VAL A 264 14.69 -9.09 -23.91
N ALA A 265 14.25 -10.30 -24.19
CA ALA A 265 14.01 -11.33 -23.16
C ALA A 265 15.27 -11.64 -22.33
N ASP A 266 16.47 -11.64 -22.95
CA ASP A 266 17.73 -11.91 -22.27
C ASP A 266 18.09 -10.84 -21.22
N SER A 267 17.59 -9.63 -21.38
CA SER A 267 17.74 -8.54 -20.44
C SER A 267 16.67 -8.53 -19.33
N CYS A 268 15.72 -9.47 -19.33
CA CYS A 268 14.63 -9.55 -18.39
C CYS A 268 14.77 -10.75 -17.44
N ARG A 269 14.33 -10.56 -16.17
CA ARG A 269 14.19 -11.63 -15.19
C ARG A 269 12.80 -11.52 -14.54
N PHE A 270 11.90 -12.44 -14.86
CA PHE A 270 10.56 -12.52 -14.25
C PHE A 270 10.60 -13.55 -13.11
N LEU A 271 10.74 -13.08 -11.87
CA LEU A 271 11.00 -13.93 -10.71
C LEU A 271 9.73 -14.47 -10.06
N GLY A 272 8.55 -13.91 -10.40
CA GLY A 272 7.32 -14.30 -9.75
C GLY A 272 7.23 -13.84 -8.31
N TYR A 273 6.50 -14.59 -7.49
CA TYR A 273 6.43 -14.32 -6.06
C TYR A 273 7.82 -14.57 -5.42
N THR A 274 8.25 -13.63 -4.61
CA THR A 274 9.49 -13.75 -3.83
C THR A 274 9.21 -13.59 -2.34
N SER A 275 10.03 -14.21 -1.50
CA SER A 275 9.97 -13.99 -0.05
C SER A 275 10.26 -12.53 0.30
N SER A 276 9.79 -12.07 1.45
CA SER A 276 10.10 -10.72 1.94
C SER A 276 11.63 -10.49 2.08
N ALA A 277 12.38 -11.52 2.43
CA ALA A 277 13.83 -11.45 2.54
C ALA A 277 14.50 -11.31 1.15
N ASP A 278 14.09 -12.11 0.16
CA ASP A 278 14.62 -12.01 -1.20
C ASP A 278 14.24 -10.67 -1.85
N LYS A 279 13.00 -10.19 -1.65
CA LYS A 279 12.57 -8.85 -2.08
C LYS A 279 13.48 -7.76 -1.50
N GLN A 280 13.74 -7.81 -0.19
CA GLN A 280 14.62 -6.85 0.47
C GLN A 280 16.04 -6.89 -0.11
N MET A 281 16.60 -8.10 -0.34
CA MET A 281 17.92 -8.23 -0.96
C MET A 281 17.95 -7.68 -2.37
N LEU A 282 16.94 -7.94 -3.19
CA LEU A 282 16.84 -7.42 -4.57
C LEU A 282 16.71 -5.91 -4.62
N ILE A 283 15.92 -5.31 -3.71
CA ILE A 283 15.82 -3.85 -3.60
C ILE A 283 17.19 -3.25 -3.25
N ASN A 284 17.95 -3.86 -2.34
CA ASN A 284 19.30 -3.37 -2.01
C ASN A 284 20.33 -3.60 -3.11
N ALA A 285 20.16 -4.64 -3.95
CA ALA A 285 21.06 -4.95 -5.04
C ALA A 285 20.75 -4.19 -6.34
N CYS A 286 19.54 -3.66 -6.51
CA CYS A 286 19.19 -2.90 -7.72
C CYS A 286 19.83 -1.51 -7.71
N ASP A 287 19.90 -0.89 -8.89
CA ASP A 287 20.42 0.46 -9.06
C ASP A 287 19.30 1.50 -9.00
N MET A 288 18.08 1.14 -9.40
CA MET A 288 16.87 1.96 -9.26
C MET A 288 15.62 1.09 -9.24
N MET A 289 14.54 1.66 -8.73
CA MET A 289 13.20 1.07 -8.83
C MET A 289 12.37 1.83 -9.88
N CYS A 290 11.60 1.06 -10.67
CA CYS A 290 10.62 1.61 -11.61
C CYS A 290 9.19 1.24 -11.19
N VAL A 291 8.31 2.25 -11.08
CA VAL A 291 6.90 2.10 -10.70
C VAL A 291 6.02 2.66 -11.82
N PRO A 292 5.81 1.87 -12.91
CA PRO A 292 5.15 2.33 -14.14
C PRO A 292 3.62 2.25 -14.06
N SER A 293 3.05 2.50 -12.90
CA SER A 293 1.62 2.32 -12.63
C SER A 293 0.75 3.26 -13.49
N ARG A 294 -0.39 2.75 -13.98
CA ARG A 294 -1.44 3.56 -14.59
C ARG A 294 -2.36 4.22 -13.57
N ASN A 295 -2.52 3.56 -12.43
CA ASN A 295 -3.23 4.08 -11.27
C ASN A 295 -2.51 3.60 -10.01
N GLU A 296 -2.07 4.52 -9.18
CA GLU A 296 -1.37 4.23 -7.92
C GLU A 296 -1.97 5.08 -6.79
N PRO A 297 -2.77 4.49 -5.92
CA PRO A 297 -3.36 5.23 -4.81
C PRO A 297 -2.33 5.87 -3.89
N PHE A 298 -1.21 5.18 -3.63
CA PHE A 298 -0.13 5.72 -2.82
C PHE A 298 1.27 5.34 -3.34
N GLY A 299 1.58 4.04 -3.44
CA GLY A 299 2.89 3.56 -3.88
C GLY A 299 3.83 3.19 -2.73
N VAL A 300 3.42 2.29 -1.84
CA VAL A 300 4.26 1.80 -0.72
C VAL A 300 5.63 1.32 -1.18
N VAL A 301 5.75 0.76 -2.38
CA VAL A 301 7.03 0.33 -2.97
C VAL A 301 8.02 1.48 -3.19
N VAL A 302 7.53 2.72 -3.34
CA VAL A 302 8.38 3.92 -3.39
C VAL A 302 9.03 4.16 -2.04
N LEU A 303 8.27 4.03 -0.93
CA LEU A 303 8.83 4.13 0.41
C LEU A 303 9.88 3.05 0.66
N GLU A 304 9.63 1.82 0.20
CA GLU A 304 10.58 0.71 0.31
C GLU A 304 11.89 0.99 -0.44
N ALA A 305 11.80 1.58 -1.64
CA ALA A 305 12.97 1.99 -2.41
C ALA A 305 13.74 3.11 -1.71
N TRP A 306 13.04 4.15 -1.26
CA TRP A 306 13.65 5.28 -0.55
C TRP A 306 14.29 4.84 0.77
N ASP A 307 13.67 3.96 1.54
CA ASP A 307 14.24 3.42 2.78
C ASP A 307 15.53 2.61 2.51
N ALA A 308 15.61 1.92 1.38
CA ALA A 308 16.84 1.28 0.90
C ALA A 308 17.81 2.26 0.20
N CYS A 309 17.53 3.57 0.22
CA CYS A 309 18.33 4.61 -0.44
C CYS A 309 18.49 4.38 -1.95
N LYS A 310 17.37 3.99 -2.63
CA LYS A 310 17.32 3.76 -4.08
C LYS A 310 16.53 4.86 -4.78
N PRO A 311 17.01 5.37 -5.92
CA PRO A 311 16.25 6.33 -6.72
C PRO A 311 15.05 5.65 -7.35
N VAL A 312 13.99 6.41 -7.59
CA VAL A 312 12.74 5.94 -8.16
C VAL A 312 12.43 6.66 -9.46
N VAL A 313 12.10 5.89 -10.49
CA VAL A 313 11.38 6.35 -11.68
C VAL A 313 9.94 5.87 -11.53
N ALA A 314 8.99 6.77 -11.64
CA ALA A 314 7.57 6.39 -11.61
C ALA A 314 6.80 7.15 -12.69
N THR A 315 5.58 6.71 -12.96
CA THR A 315 4.65 7.50 -13.77
C THR A 315 4.04 8.62 -12.92
N ASP A 316 3.45 9.61 -13.56
CA ASP A 316 2.71 10.71 -12.94
C ASP A 316 1.43 10.25 -12.21
N ALA A 317 1.08 8.97 -12.31
CA ALA A 317 0.08 8.34 -11.46
C ALA A 317 0.52 8.21 -9.98
N VAL A 318 1.83 8.26 -9.70
CA VAL A 318 2.41 8.14 -8.35
C VAL A 318 2.60 9.52 -7.73
N SER A 319 1.64 9.97 -6.95
CA SER A 319 1.54 11.35 -6.48
C SER A 319 2.44 11.74 -5.30
N ILE A 320 3.13 10.77 -4.67
CA ILE A 320 4.01 11.07 -3.52
C ILE A 320 5.41 11.53 -3.92
N ILE A 321 5.77 11.43 -5.20
CA ILE A 321 7.07 11.85 -5.74
C ILE A 321 7.03 13.31 -6.16
N ASN A 322 8.01 14.08 -5.69
CA ASN A 322 8.31 15.43 -6.16
C ASN A 322 9.30 15.33 -7.33
N ASN A 323 8.80 15.56 -8.54
CA ASN A 323 9.58 15.36 -9.76
C ASN A 323 10.89 16.17 -9.75
N PHE A 324 12.01 15.54 -10.12
CA PHE A 324 13.38 16.06 -10.09
C PHE A 324 13.95 16.39 -8.68
N GLN A 325 13.20 16.15 -7.61
CA GLN A 325 13.65 16.38 -6.25
C GLN A 325 14.01 15.08 -5.52
N ASP A 326 13.08 14.13 -5.48
CA ASP A 326 13.20 12.84 -4.78
C ASP A 326 12.95 11.62 -5.66
N GLY A 327 12.63 11.84 -6.94
CA GLY A 327 12.44 10.84 -7.98
C GLY A 327 12.19 11.51 -9.33
N LEU A 328 12.02 10.70 -10.38
CA LEU A 328 11.62 11.19 -11.69
C LEU A 328 10.22 10.69 -12.03
N LEU A 329 9.36 11.59 -12.49
CA LEU A 329 8.03 11.28 -12.98
C LEU A 329 8.05 11.25 -14.53
N ALA A 330 7.62 10.12 -15.06
CA ALA A 330 7.37 9.90 -16.48
C ALA A 330 5.88 10.06 -16.78
N TYR A 331 5.52 10.43 -18.00
CA TYR A 331 4.18 10.19 -18.49
C TYR A 331 3.89 8.69 -18.58
N ILE A 332 2.62 8.28 -18.62
CA ILE A 332 2.21 6.88 -18.79
C ILE A 332 2.48 6.44 -20.24
N GLN A 333 3.73 6.48 -20.63
CA GLN A 333 4.24 6.16 -21.98
C GLN A 333 5.62 5.51 -21.88
N PRO A 334 5.88 4.43 -22.63
CA PRO A 334 7.17 3.71 -22.59
C PRO A 334 8.38 4.61 -22.90
N GLU A 335 8.28 5.52 -23.83
CA GLU A 335 9.34 6.44 -24.22
C GLU A 335 9.72 7.39 -23.09
N SER A 336 8.74 7.89 -22.36
CA SER A 336 8.96 8.77 -21.20
C SER A 336 9.62 8.01 -20.05
N ILE A 337 9.18 6.77 -19.79
CA ILE A 337 9.78 5.88 -18.80
C ILE A 337 11.24 5.59 -19.16
N ALA A 338 11.50 5.25 -20.43
CA ALA A 338 12.86 4.98 -20.92
C ALA A 338 13.77 6.21 -20.78
N TRP A 339 13.24 7.42 -21.07
CA TRP A 339 13.99 8.66 -20.89
C TRP A 339 14.41 8.88 -19.42
N CYS A 340 13.49 8.69 -18.48
CA CYS A 340 13.78 8.82 -17.04
C CYS A 340 14.83 7.80 -16.59
N ILE A 341 14.71 6.53 -17.01
CA ILE A 341 15.67 5.47 -16.69
C ILE A 341 17.06 5.82 -17.25
N ASN A 342 17.16 6.17 -18.53
CA ASN A 342 18.42 6.55 -19.18
C ASN A 342 19.07 7.76 -18.49
N ARG A 343 18.28 8.77 -18.09
CA ARG A 343 18.78 9.94 -17.36
C ARG A 343 19.45 9.56 -16.05
N ILE A 344 18.81 8.71 -15.25
CA ILE A 344 19.38 8.29 -13.94
C ILE A 344 20.62 7.44 -14.16
N ILE A 345 20.61 6.46 -15.06
CA ILE A 345 21.75 5.57 -15.32
C ILE A 345 22.96 6.36 -15.83
N SER A 346 22.72 7.37 -16.66
CA SER A 346 23.80 8.19 -17.24
C SER A 346 24.33 9.26 -16.29
N ASN A 347 23.66 9.52 -15.16
CA ASN A 347 24.05 10.56 -14.22
C ASN A 347 24.15 10.04 -12.77
N PRO A 348 25.28 9.42 -12.38
CA PRO A 348 25.47 8.88 -11.03
C PRO A 348 25.35 9.93 -9.90
N LYS A 349 25.60 11.21 -10.17
CA LYS A 349 25.44 12.28 -9.19
C LYS A 349 23.95 12.55 -8.92
N GLU A 350 23.15 12.66 -9.96
CA GLU A 350 21.70 12.84 -9.87
C GLU A 350 21.05 11.59 -9.22
N MET A 351 21.47 10.40 -9.61
CA MET A 351 21.03 9.14 -8.99
C MET A 351 21.20 9.16 -7.47
N LYS A 352 22.39 9.52 -6.98
CA LYS A 352 22.69 9.62 -5.54
C LYS A 352 21.88 10.73 -4.86
N HIS A 353 21.68 11.87 -5.54
CA HIS A 353 20.91 12.99 -5.02
C HIS A 353 19.45 12.58 -4.80
N LEU A 354 18.78 12.04 -5.81
CA LEU A 354 17.38 11.60 -5.74
C LEU A 354 17.17 10.53 -4.66
N ALA A 355 18.07 9.54 -4.59
CA ALA A 355 18.03 8.48 -3.59
C ALA A 355 18.13 9.04 -2.16
N ARG A 356 19.03 9.99 -1.93
CA ARG A 356 19.21 10.62 -0.61
C ARG A 356 18.02 11.50 -0.24
N ALA A 357 17.49 12.28 -1.18
CA ALA A 357 16.34 13.14 -0.95
C ALA A 357 15.08 12.30 -0.59
N GLY A 358 14.82 11.20 -1.31
CA GLY A 358 13.76 10.28 -0.95
C GLY A 358 13.94 9.69 0.46
N TRP A 359 15.17 9.26 0.80
CA TRP A 359 15.46 8.74 2.14
C TRP A 359 15.24 9.80 3.25
N THR A 360 15.61 11.06 3.03
CA THR A 360 15.34 12.14 4.00
C THR A 360 13.85 12.29 4.28
N ARG A 361 12.99 12.16 3.26
CA ARG A 361 11.54 12.22 3.42
C ARG A 361 10.98 11.03 4.21
N ILE A 362 11.61 9.85 4.13
CA ILE A 362 11.21 8.71 4.97
C ILE A 362 11.25 9.07 6.44
N GLU A 363 12.32 9.71 6.90
CA GLU A 363 12.48 10.06 8.31
C GLU A 363 11.52 11.19 8.74
N SER A 364 11.34 12.21 7.90
CA SER A 364 10.59 13.41 8.27
C SER A 364 9.07 13.30 8.05
N GLU A 365 8.61 12.49 7.07
CA GLU A 365 7.21 12.50 6.65
C GLU A 365 6.52 11.14 6.77
N PHE A 366 7.26 10.02 6.60
CA PHE A 366 6.68 8.69 6.41
C PHE A 366 7.01 7.69 7.52
N SER A 367 7.61 8.10 8.64
CA SER A 367 7.79 7.21 9.79
C SER A 367 6.43 6.93 10.44
N TRP A 368 6.22 5.69 10.89
CA TRP A 368 4.98 5.33 11.59
C TRP A 368 4.71 6.17 12.84
N ASP A 369 5.75 6.66 13.51
CA ASP A 369 5.56 7.52 14.68
C ASP A 369 4.97 8.88 14.29
N HIS A 370 5.39 9.45 13.15
CA HIS A 370 4.79 10.68 12.59
C HIS A 370 3.35 10.46 12.09
N ILE A 371 3.11 9.31 11.42
CA ILE A 371 1.78 8.92 10.95
C ILE A 371 0.81 8.70 12.12
N ALA A 372 1.26 8.01 13.18
CA ALA A 372 0.46 7.79 14.38
C ALA A 372 0.10 9.11 15.08
N GLU A 373 1.04 10.06 15.20
CA GLU A 373 0.76 11.39 15.75
C GLU A 373 -0.30 12.14 14.95
N SER A 374 -0.20 12.08 13.62
CA SER A 374 -1.19 12.71 12.74
C SER A 374 -2.57 12.05 12.85
N THR A 375 -2.61 10.71 12.99
CA THR A 375 -3.85 9.95 13.15
C THR A 375 -4.50 10.24 14.50
N GLU A 376 -3.70 10.34 15.57
CA GLU A 376 -4.17 10.68 16.93
C GLU A 376 -4.93 12.01 16.94
N LYS A 377 -4.40 13.05 16.27
CA LYS A 377 -5.06 14.35 16.14
C LYS A 377 -6.45 14.25 15.46
N VAL A 378 -6.58 13.36 14.48
CA VAL A 378 -7.86 13.13 13.79
C VAL A 378 -8.84 12.35 14.68
N TYR A 379 -8.35 11.43 15.54
CA TYR A 379 -9.18 10.76 16.54
C TYR A 379 -9.75 11.78 17.55
N GLU A 380 -8.90 12.65 18.09
CA GLU A 380 -9.32 13.71 19.03
C GLU A 380 -10.42 14.58 18.42
N GLN A 381 -10.24 15.04 17.17
CA GLN A 381 -11.27 15.81 16.46
C GLN A 381 -12.59 15.05 16.29
N ALA A 382 -12.54 13.75 15.99
CA ALA A 382 -13.73 12.94 15.81
C ALA A 382 -14.49 12.72 17.13
N ILE A 383 -13.77 12.54 18.23
CA ILE A 383 -14.34 12.38 19.57
C ILE A 383 -15.00 13.70 20.02
N GLU A 384 -14.31 14.84 19.85
CA GLU A 384 -14.86 16.17 20.20
C GLU A 384 -16.14 16.52 19.42
N GLN A 385 -16.25 16.11 18.16
CA GLN A 385 -17.43 16.34 17.32
C GLN A 385 -18.63 15.44 17.68
N SER A 386 -18.42 14.41 18.49
CA SER A 386 -19.46 13.44 18.87
C SER A 386 -20.10 13.76 20.23
N HIS A 387 -19.53 14.69 20.95
CA HIS A 387 -20.01 15.27 22.20
C HIS A 387 -20.67 16.64 21.96
#